data_dd1ab36b84d834f490756222bcd06ecc
#
_entry.id   dd1ab36b84d834f490756222bcd06ecc
#
_cell.length_a   1.000
_cell.length_b   1.000
_cell.length_c   1.000
_cell.angle_alpha   90.00
_cell.angle_beta   90.00
_cell.angle_gamma   90.00
#
_symmetry.space_group_name_H-M   'P 1'
#
loop_
_entity.id
_entity.type
_entity.pdbx_description
1 polymer ?
#
loop_
_entity_poly.entity_id
_entity_poly.type
_entity_poly.pdbx_seq_one_letter_code
_entity_poly.pdbx_strand_id
1 'polypeptide(L)'
;MKVTVVGAGAVGATCADNIARKELCEELVLLDIKEGISEGKAMDFMQSAALLGSDTKIIGSTSDYKKTAGSDVVVITSGIPRKPGMTREELIGINAGIVKDVTNNILQNSPDAIIIVIS
;
A
#
# COMPACT_ATOMS: atom_id res chain seq x y z
N MET A 1 0.15 15.09 -6.55
CA MET A 1 -0.57 13.80 -6.56
C MET A 1 -0.20 12.99 -5.34
N LYS A 2 -1.16 12.36 -4.73
CA LYS A 2 -0.96 11.47 -3.58
C LYS A 2 -1.27 10.04 -3.98
N VAL A 3 -0.36 9.12 -3.66
CA VAL A 3 -0.52 7.69 -3.94
C VAL A 3 -0.48 6.92 -2.63
N THR A 4 -1.38 5.96 -2.48
CA THR A 4 -1.38 5.02 -1.36
C THR A 4 -1.09 3.62 -1.88
N VAL A 5 -0.19 2.92 -1.23
CA VAL A 5 0.06 1.49 -1.46
C VAL A 5 -0.42 0.74 -0.22
N VAL A 6 -1.37 -0.17 -0.40
CA VAL A 6 -1.90 -1.00 0.68
C VAL A 6 -1.26 -2.37 0.60
N GLY A 7 -0.63 -2.76 1.69
CA GLY A 7 0.16 -3.98 1.78
C GLY A 7 1.64 -3.68 1.74
N ALA A 8 2.34 -3.92 2.85
CA ALA A 8 3.78 -3.66 2.98
C ALA A 8 4.63 -4.94 2.85
N GLY A 9 4.09 -5.96 2.19
CA GLY A 9 4.84 -7.15 1.83
C GLY A 9 5.84 -6.88 0.69
N ALA A 10 6.43 -7.93 0.12
CA ALA A 10 7.46 -7.77 -0.90
C ALA A 10 6.98 -6.98 -2.12
N VAL A 11 5.79 -7.28 -2.64
CA VAL A 11 5.24 -6.59 -3.82
C VAL A 11 4.91 -5.13 -3.50
N GLY A 12 4.21 -4.88 -2.39
CA GLY A 12 3.82 -3.54 -1.99
C GLY A 12 5.03 -2.65 -1.70
N ALA A 13 6.01 -3.17 -0.97
CA ALA A 13 7.22 -2.43 -0.66
C ALA A 13 8.04 -2.10 -1.91
N THR A 14 8.16 -3.05 -2.85
CA THR A 14 8.86 -2.82 -4.11
C THR A 14 8.14 -1.79 -4.97
N CYS A 15 6.81 -1.87 -5.03
CA CYS A 15 5.99 -0.88 -5.74
C CYS A 15 6.19 0.52 -5.16
N ALA A 16 6.13 0.65 -3.83
CA ALA A 16 6.31 1.92 -3.14
C ALA A 16 7.71 2.49 -3.39
N ASP A 17 8.74 1.67 -3.32
CA ASP A 17 10.11 2.08 -3.57
C ASP A 17 10.28 2.63 -4.99
N ASN A 18 9.76 1.93 -5.99
CA ASN A 18 9.83 2.39 -7.37
C ASN A 18 9.07 3.69 -7.61
N ILE A 19 7.89 3.85 -7.01
CA ILE A 19 7.10 5.08 -7.11
C ILE A 19 7.89 6.26 -6.52
N ALA A 20 8.50 6.05 -5.37
CA ALA A 20 9.27 7.09 -4.69
C ALA A 20 10.55 7.44 -5.48
N ARG A 21 11.29 6.45 -5.96
CA ARG A 21 12.52 6.67 -6.73
C ARG A 21 12.28 7.42 -8.02
N LYS A 22 11.17 7.14 -8.69
CA LYS A 22 10.79 7.80 -9.94
C LYS A 22 10.03 9.11 -9.72
N GLU A 23 9.82 9.49 -8.48
CA GLU A 23 9.10 10.71 -8.10
C GLU A 23 7.76 10.86 -8.82
N LEU A 24 7.00 9.77 -8.92
CA LEU A 24 5.71 9.76 -9.61
C LEU A 24 4.62 10.51 -8.84
N CYS A 25 4.87 10.80 -7.56
CA CYS A 25 3.93 11.54 -6.71
C CYS A 25 4.69 12.38 -5.69
N GLU A 26 4.01 13.35 -5.10
CA GLU A 26 4.57 14.21 -4.06
C GLU A 26 4.47 13.55 -2.69
N GLU A 27 3.40 12.79 -2.44
CA GLU A 27 3.16 12.11 -1.18
C GLU A 27 2.79 10.65 -1.44
N LEU A 28 3.47 9.75 -0.74
CA LEU A 28 3.25 8.30 -0.82
C LEU A 28 2.92 7.77 0.57
N VAL A 29 1.78 7.09 0.70
CA VAL A 29 1.39 6.42 1.95
C VAL A 29 1.54 4.92 1.75
N LEU A 30 2.29 4.28 2.65
CA LEU A 30 2.41 2.83 2.70
C LEU A 30 1.63 2.34 3.92
N LEU A 31 0.57 1.57 3.69
CA LEU A 31 -0.33 1.11 4.75
C LEU A 31 -0.33 -0.41 4.85
N ASP A 32 -0.28 -0.92 6.08
CA ASP A 32 -0.44 -2.34 6.37
C ASP A 32 -1.23 -2.52 7.66
N ILE A 33 -1.79 -3.70 7.86
CA ILE A 33 -2.45 -4.07 9.10
C ILE A 33 -1.46 -4.57 10.16
N LYS A 34 -0.28 -4.98 9.76
CA LYS A 34 0.75 -5.47 10.66
C LYS A 34 1.53 -4.30 11.26
N GLU A 35 1.51 -4.21 12.57
CA GLU A 35 2.10 -3.10 13.31
C GLU A 35 3.60 -2.92 13.02
N GLY A 36 4.00 -1.69 12.77
CA GLY A 36 5.39 -1.29 12.64
C GLY A 36 6.07 -1.58 11.30
N ILE A 37 5.51 -2.45 10.45
CA ILE A 37 6.15 -2.80 9.17
C ILE A 37 6.15 -1.65 8.19
N SER A 38 5.00 -1.02 7.99
CA SER A 38 4.87 0.08 7.03
C SER A 38 5.65 1.32 7.48
N GLU A 39 5.61 1.64 8.77
CA GLU A 39 6.38 2.75 9.33
C GLU A 39 7.89 2.52 9.20
N GLY A 40 8.38 1.31 9.50
CA GLY A 40 9.79 0.97 9.36
C GLY A 40 10.27 1.06 7.92
N LYS A 41 9.50 0.54 6.97
CA LYS A 41 9.83 0.61 5.54
C LYS A 41 9.77 2.03 5.00
N ALA A 42 8.80 2.82 5.45
CA ALA A 42 8.70 4.23 5.07
C ALA A 42 9.93 5.00 5.53
N MET A 43 10.42 4.75 6.75
CA MET A 43 11.63 5.36 7.26
C MET A 43 12.86 4.98 6.42
N ASP A 44 13.00 3.70 6.06
CA ASP A 44 14.09 3.22 5.21
C ASP A 44 14.06 3.90 3.83
N PHE A 45 12.89 4.02 3.24
CA PHE A 45 12.73 4.69 1.94
C PHE A 45 13.06 6.18 2.02
N MET A 46 12.67 6.86 3.09
CA MET A 46 13.00 8.27 3.29
C MET A 46 14.50 8.49 3.40
N GLN A 47 15.22 7.62 4.10
CA GLN A 47 16.67 7.68 4.21
C GLN A 47 17.33 7.48 2.85
N SER A 48 16.87 6.50 2.07
CA SER A 48 17.37 6.25 0.71
C SER A 48 17.03 7.41 -0.23
N ALA A 49 15.85 7.99 -0.11
CA ALA A 49 15.41 9.13 -0.91
C ALA A 49 16.31 10.33 -0.72
N ALA A 50 16.75 10.61 0.51
CA ALA A 50 17.66 11.69 0.81
C ALA A 50 19.00 11.52 0.07
N LEU A 51 19.51 10.27 -0.03
CA LEU A 51 20.74 9.97 -0.76
C LEU A 51 20.57 10.08 -2.27
N LEU A 52 19.38 9.78 -2.79
CA LEU A 52 19.08 9.80 -4.22
C LEU A 52 18.52 11.14 -4.71
N GLY A 53 18.30 12.09 -3.80
CA GLY A 53 17.75 13.40 -4.14
C GLY A 53 16.25 13.39 -4.45
N SER A 54 15.51 12.38 -4.01
CA SER A 54 14.08 12.32 -4.20
C SER A 54 13.35 13.23 -3.20
N ASP A 55 12.36 13.98 -3.67
CA ASP A 55 11.53 14.88 -2.86
C ASP A 55 10.19 14.26 -2.43
N THR A 56 9.92 13.01 -2.78
CA THR A 56 8.69 12.34 -2.39
C THR A 56 8.61 12.16 -0.88
N LYS A 57 7.53 12.65 -0.27
CA LYS A 57 7.24 12.43 1.15
C LYS A 57 6.61 11.06 1.33
N ILE A 58 7.22 10.22 2.16
CA ILE A 58 6.76 8.85 2.41
C ILE A 58 6.25 8.74 3.84
N ILE A 59 5.03 8.25 4.00
CA ILE A 59 4.38 8.07 5.29
C ILE A 59 4.00 6.60 5.45
N GLY A 60 4.43 5.98 6.56
CA GLY A 60 3.97 4.66 6.95
C GLY A 60 2.74 4.75 7.84
N SER A 61 1.84 3.78 7.70
CA SER A 61 0.62 3.72 8.51
C SER A 61 0.27 2.28 8.84
N THR A 62 -0.19 2.04 10.07
CA THR A 62 -0.71 0.75 10.50
C THR A 62 -2.21 0.89 10.72
N SER A 63 -3.01 0.30 9.84
CA SER A 63 -4.47 0.26 9.90
C SER A 63 -5.18 1.62 9.97
N ASP A 64 -4.47 2.72 9.85
CA ASP A 64 -5.06 4.06 9.90
C ASP A 64 -5.34 4.57 8.49
N TYR A 65 -6.52 4.26 7.99
CA TYR A 65 -6.95 4.67 6.66
C TYR A 65 -7.16 6.19 6.53
N LYS A 66 -7.24 6.91 7.63
CA LYS A 66 -7.36 8.37 7.59
C LYS A 66 -6.15 9.03 6.93
N LYS A 67 -4.97 8.42 7.09
CA LYS A 67 -3.75 8.91 6.45
C LYS A 67 -3.78 8.78 4.92
N THR A 68 -4.66 7.93 4.39
CA THR A 68 -4.84 7.74 2.95
C THR A 68 -5.80 8.75 2.33
N ALA A 69 -6.45 9.58 3.14
CA ALA A 69 -7.47 10.52 2.66
C ALA A 69 -6.94 11.43 1.55
N GLY A 70 -7.74 11.62 0.51
CA GLY A 70 -7.38 12.46 -0.62
C GLY A 70 -6.39 11.82 -1.58
N SER A 71 -6.21 10.50 -1.55
CA SER A 71 -5.37 9.79 -2.51
C SER A 71 -5.96 9.87 -3.92
N ASP A 72 -5.08 10.11 -4.90
CA ASP A 72 -5.47 10.13 -6.31
C ASP A 72 -5.42 8.73 -6.91
N VAL A 73 -4.42 7.94 -6.50
CA VAL A 73 -4.25 6.54 -6.94
C VAL A 73 -3.99 5.67 -5.71
N VAL A 74 -4.64 4.53 -5.66
CA VAL A 74 -4.42 3.53 -4.61
C VAL A 74 -4.06 2.19 -5.26
N VAL A 75 -2.93 1.63 -4.88
CA VAL A 75 -2.48 0.32 -5.32
C VAL A 75 -2.71 -0.67 -4.17
N ILE A 76 -3.53 -1.68 -4.42
CA ILE A 76 -3.85 -2.70 -3.41
C ILE A 76 -3.06 -3.96 -3.73
N THR A 77 -2.13 -4.31 -2.84
CA THR A 77 -1.33 -5.52 -2.94
C THR A 77 -1.64 -6.49 -1.79
N SER A 78 -2.72 -6.22 -1.07
CA SER A 78 -3.12 -7.01 0.09
C SER A 78 -3.62 -8.40 -0.30
N GLY A 79 -3.32 -9.37 0.55
CA GLY A 79 -3.72 -10.75 0.36
C GLY A 79 -2.85 -11.66 1.18
N ILE A 80 -3.25 -12.92 1.31
CA ILE A 80 -2.44 -13.93 1.98
C ILE A 80 -1.86 -14.89 0.95
N PRO A 81 -0.67 -15.47 1.21
CA PRO A 81 -0.12 -16.50 0.35
C PRO A 81 -0.90 -17.81 0.54
N ARG A 82 -0.84 -18.69 -0.45
CA ARG A 82 -1.43 -20.02 -0.37
C ARG A 82 -0.75 -20.82 0.74
N LYS A 83 -1.55 -21.32 1.67
CA LYS A 83 -1.09 -22.17 2.77
C LYS A 83 -1.20 -23.65 2.38
N PRO A 84 -0.36 -24.54 2.94
CA PRO A 84 -0.50 -25.99 2.72
C PRO A 84 -1.92 -26.47 3.06
N GLY A 85 -2.48 -27.32 2.18
CA GLY A 85 -3.83 -27.83 2.36
C GLY A 85 -4.96 -26.90 1.89
N MET A 86 -4.64 -25.68 1.49
CA MET A 86 -5.62 -24.72 0.99
C MET A 86 -5.85 -24.93 -0.51
N THR A 87 -7.11 -24.98 -0.93
CA THR A 87 -7.45 -25.01 -2.35
C THR A 87 -7.28 -23.63 -2.96
N ARG A 88 -7.09 -23.58 -4.28
CA ARG A 88 -7.02 -22.33 -5.01
C ARG A 88 -8.30 -21.50 -4.84
N GLU A 89 -9.46 -22.16 -4.82
CA GLU A 89 -10.75 -21.53 -4.65
C GLU A 89 -10.91 -20.90 -3.27
N GLU A 90 -10.42 -21.58 -2.22
CA GLU A 90 -10.39 -21.03 -0.86
C GLU A 90 -9.53 -19.77 -0.79
N LEU A 91 -8.36 -19.81 -1.42
CA LEU A 91 -7.45 -18.65 -1.46
C LEU A 91 -8.09 -17.46 -2.17
N ILE A 92 -8.74 -17.71 -3.32
CA ILE A 92 -9.45 -16.66 -4.07
C ILE A 92 -10.55 -16.04 -3.21
N GLY A 93 -11.33 -16.85 -2.50
CA GLY A 93 -12.38 -16.38 -1.63
C GLY A 93 -11.87 -15.50 -0.49
N ILE A 94 -10.80 -15.92 0.17
CA ILE A 94 -10.18 -15.16 1.26
C ILE A 94 -9.62 -13.84 0.74
N ASN A 95 -8.87 -13.87 -0.36
CA ASN A 95 -8.26 -12.67 -0.91
C ASN A 95 -9.32 -11.70 -1.47
N ALA A 96 -10.39 -12.21 -2.06
CA ALA A 96 -11.51 -11.37 -2.49
C ALA A 96 -12.13 -10.62 -1.31
N GLY A 97 -12.29 -11.27 -0.16
CA GLY A 97 -12.78 -10.62 1.06
C GLY A 97 -11.85 -9.53 1.56
N ILE A 98 -10.54 -9.78 1.55
CA ILE A 98 -9.53 -8.81 1.95
C ILE A 98 -9.56 -7.58 1.03
N VAL A 99 -9.56 -7.80 -0.28
CA VAL A 99 -9.59 -6.71 -1.27
C VAL A 99 -10.87 -5.90 -1.14
N LYS A 100 -12.01 -6.54 -0.93
CA LYS A 100 -13.29 -5.86 -0.73
C LYS A 100 -13.24 -4.96 0.51
N ASP A 101 -12.74 -5.46 1.63
CA ASP A 101 -12.61 -4.72 2.89
C ASP A 101 -11.70 -3.50 2.71
N VAL A 102 -10.53 -3.70 2.13
CA VAL A 102 -9.57 -2.63 1.86
C VAL A 102 -10.19 -1.58 0.94
N THR A 103 -10.84 -2.00 -0.14
CA THR A 103 -11.47 -1.09 -1.09
C THR A 103 -12.54 -0.23 -0.41
N ASN A 104 -13.39 -0.83 0.43
CA ASN A 104 -14.41 -0.09 1.16
C ASN A 104 -13.81 0.97 2.09
N ASN A 105 -12.74 0.63 2.82
CA ASN A 105 -12.05 1.58 3.69
C ASN A 105 -11.38 2.71 2.90
N ILE A 106 -10.77 2.39 1.78
CA ILE A 106 -10.15 3.38 0.90
C ILE A 106 -11.19 4.35 0.36
N LEU A 107 -12.33 3.86 -0.12
CA LEU A 107 -13.38 4.70 -0.70
C LEU A 107 -14.01 5.64 0.33
N GLN A 108 -14.04 5.28 1.60
CA GLN A 108 -14.51 6.16 2.66
C GLN A 108 -13.62 7.40 2.84
N ASN A 109 -12.33 7.26 2.54
CA ASN A 109 -11.35 8.33 2.72
C ASN A 109 -10.94 8.99 1.39
N SER A 110 -11.06 8.28 0.28
CA SER A 110 -10.64 8.72 -1.05
C SER A 110 -11.65 8.27 -2.10
N PRO A 111 -12.86 8.86 -2.12
CA PRO A 111 -13.95 8.39 -2.98
C PRO A 111 -13.67 8.53 -4.49
N ASP A 112 -12.76 9.42 -4.87
CA ASP A 112 -12.43 9.68 -6.28
C ASP A 112 -11.13 9.01 -6.73
N ALA A 113 -10.54 8.15 -5.89
CA ALA A 113 -9.27 7.50 -6.20
C ALA A 113 -9.41 6.48 -7.33
N ILE A 114 -8.37 6.41 -8.17
CA ILE A 114 -8.20 5.32 -9.13
C ILE A 114 -7.59 4.14 -8.37
N ILE A 115 -8.22 2.99 -8.45
CA ILE A 115 -7.80 1.80 -7.71
C ILE A 115 -7.19 0.78 -8.65
N ILE A 116 -5.96 0.36 -8.33
CA ILE A 116 -5.24 -0.69 -9.06
C ILE A 116 -5.07 -1.86 -8.09
N VAL A 117 -5.57 -3.02 -8.46
CA VAL A 117 -5.49 -4.23 -7.62
C VAL A 117 -4.46 -5.19 -8.20
N ILE A 118 -3.48 -5.57 -7.35
CA ILE A 118 -2.47 -6.58 -7.64
C ILE A 118 -2.59 -7.65 -6.55
N SER A 119 -3.36 -8.66 -6.82
CA SER A 119 -3.63 -9.69 -5.81
C SER A 119 -3.55 -11.09 -6.38
#